data_d42a86ec1b49422c55b00e64bd6ce6f2
#
_entry.id   d42a86ec1b49422c55b00e64bd6ce6f2
#
_cell.length_a   1.000
_cell.length_b   1.000
_cell.length_c   1.000
_cell.angle_alpha   90.00
_cell.angle_beta   90.00
_cell.angle_gamma   90.00
#
_symmetry.space_group_name_H-M   'P 1'
#
loop_
_entity.id
_entity.type
_entity.pdbx_description
1 polymer ?
#
loop_
_entity_poly.entity_id
_entity_poly.type
_entity_poly.pdbx_seq_one_letter_code
_entity_poly.pdbx_strand_id
1 'polypeptide(L)'
;MTFGEKFKAEREKRKLTQQEVADALGINRRMITRYENDISFPRTKDAYRKIAEYFKVDVNYLLTEDEEFVVQASEQYGSRGVKQAKDLIEGMSGLFAGGTLSEQDKDAVMKALQDIYWESKARNVEKYTPKKYKKTETDAEE
;
A
#
# COMPACT_ATOMS: atom_id res chain seq x y z
N MET A 1 -9.75 0.00 11.85
CA MET A 1 -10.02 -1.23 11.06
C MET A 1 -8.95 -1.41 9.99
N THR A 2 -8.51 -2.64 9.81
CA THR A 2 -7.58 -2.98 8.72
C THR A 2 -8.32 -3.01 7.38
N PHE A 3 -7.56 -3.03 6.29
CA PHE A 3 -8.14 -3.22 4.95
C PHE A 3 -9.01 -4.48 4.89
N GLY A 4 -8.50 -5.59 5.42
CA GLY A 4 -9.23 -6.86 5.40
C GLY A 4 -10.54 -6.80 6.16
N GLU A 5 -10.54 -6.16 7.32
CA GLU A 5 -11.75 -5.96 8.11
C GLU A 5 -12.76 -5.08 7.38
N LYS A 6 -12.29 -4.01 6.75
CA LYS A 6 -13.15 -3.12 5.95
C LYS A 6 -13.76 -3.85 4.76
N PHE A 7 -12.94 -4.63 4.05
CA PHE A 7 -13.36 -5.42 2.90
C PHE A 7 -14.45 -6.41 3.30
N LYS A 8 -14.21 -7.17 4.37
CA LYS A 8 -15.16 -8.14 4.89
C LYS A 8 -16.46 -7.48 5.33
N ALA A 9 -16.37 -6.36 6.05
CA ALA A 9 -17.54 -5.61 6.51
C ALA A 9 -18.40 -5.13 5.35
N GLU A 10 -17.78 -4.59 4.30
CA GLU A 10 -18.51 -4.12 3.13
C GLU A 10 -19.16 -5.27 2.36
N ARG A 11 -18.51 -6.42 2.28
CA ARG A 11 -19.08 -7.61 1.68
C ARG A 11 -20.29 -8.11 2.46
N GLU A 12 -20.14 -8.29 3.76
CA GLU A 12 -21.20 -8.80 4.65
C GLU A 12 -22.40 -7.86 4.71
N LYS A 13 -22.15 -6.56 4.73
CA LYS A 13 -23.19 -5.53 4.71
C LYS A 13 -24.11 -5.67 3.50
N ARG A 14 -23.58 -6.13 2.38
CA ARG A 14 -24.30 -6.35 1.13
C ARG A 14 -24.79 -7.78 0.98
N LYS A 15 -24.57 -8.62 1.98
CA LYS A 15 -24.95 -10.03 1.99
C LYS A 15 -24.40 -10.81 0.79
N LEU A 16 -23.16 -10.48 0.40
CA LEU A 16 -22.47 -11.15 -0.69
C LEU A 16 -21.57 -12.25 -0.15
N THR A 17 -21.45 -13.33 -0.92
CA THR A 17 -20.48 -14.39 -0.62
C THR A 17 -19.10 -13.99 -1.13
N GLN A 18 -18.05 -14.64 -0.61
CA GLN A 18 -16.70 -14.44 -1.10
C GLN A 18 -16.61 -14.78 -2.61
N GLN A 19 -17.30 -15.83 -3.04
CA GLN A 19 -17.29 -16.22 -4.45
C GLN A 19 -17.96 -15.19 -5.35
N GLU A 20 -19.06 -14.60 -4.91
CA GLU A 20 -19.74 -13.54 -5.67
C GLU A 20 -18.83 -12.33 -5.87
N VAL A 21 -18.11 -11.91 -4.81
CA VAL A 21 -17.18 -10.80 -4.90
C VAL A 21 -15.99 -11.15 -5.79
N ALA A 22 -15.46 -12.36 -5.66
CA ALA A 22 -14.36 -12.84 -6.49
C ALA A 22 -14.73 -12.81 -7.98
N ASP A 23 -15.90 -13.30 -8.31
CA ASP A 23 -16.40 -13.30 -9.71
C ASP A 23 -16.56 -11.88 -10.23
N ALA A 24 -17.11 -10.98 -9.43
CA ALA A 24 -17.32 -9.60 -9.81
C ALA A 24 -16.01 -8.84 -10.03
N LEU A 25 -15.00 -9.09 -9.20
CA LEU A 25 -13.70 -8.43 -9.29
C LEU A 25 -12.74 -9.12 -10.27
N GLY A 26 -13.11 -10.30 -10.78
CA GLY A 26 -12.26 -11.05 -11.72
C GLY A 26 -11.03 -11.66 -11.05
N ILE A 27 -11.11 -11.98 -9.78
CA ILE A 27 -10.03 -12.63 -9.02
C ILE A 27 -10.56 -13.92 -8.42
N ASN A 28 -9.68 -14.78 -7.90
CA ASN A 28 -10.12 -16.04 -7.33
C ASN A 28 -10.56 -15.85 -5.86
N ARG A 29 -11.40 -16.77 -5.39
CA ARG A 29 -11.91 -16.75 -4.02
C ARG A 29 -10.81 -16.80 -2.96
N ARG A 30 -9.73 -17.53 -3.26
CA ARG A 30 -8.59 -17.63 -2.35
C ARG A 30 -8.00 -16.25 -2.05
N MET A 31 -7.94 -15.39 -3.06
CA MET A 31 -7.44 -14.02 -2.88
C MET A 31 -8.35 -13.22 -1.97
N ILE A 32 -9.67 -13.37 -2.10
CA ILE A 32 -10.63 -12.71 -1.22
C ILE A 32 -10.39 -13.13 0.24
N THR A 33 -10.22 -14.43 0.47
CA THR A 33 -9.93 -14.95 1.81
C THR A 33 -8.65 -14.35 2.37
N ARG A 34 -7.62 -14.25 1.54
CA ARG A 34 -6.34 -13.65 1.95
C ARG A 34 -6.48 -12.17 2.30
N TYR A 35 -7.26 -11.42 1.53
CA TYR A 35 -7.54 -10.01 1.82
C TYR A 35 -8.26 -9.86 3.17
N GLU A 36 -9.31 -10.64 3.39
CA GLU A 36 -10.12 -10.53 4.60
C GLU A 36 -9.36 -10.95 5.86
N ASN A 37 -8.34 -11.79 5.72
CA ASN A 37 -7.48 -12.21 6.83
C ASN A 37 -6.20 -11.39 6.97
N ASP A 38 -6.07 -10.32 6.20
CA ASP A 38 -4.89 -9.46 6.19
C ASP A 38 -3.57 -10.18 5.86
N ILE A 39 -3.66 -11.30 5.13
CA ILE A 39 -2.50 -12.04 4.64
C ILE A 39 -1.95 -11.37 3.38
N SER A 40 -2.83 -10.76 2.61
CA SER A 40 -2.46 -10.05 1.37
C SER A 40 -3.26 -8.76 1.26
N PHE A 41 -2.86 -7.90 0.35
CA PHE A 41 -3.56 -6.65 0.05
C PHE A 41 -3.38 -6.35 -1.43
N PRO A 42 -4.26 -5.51 -2.03
CA PRO A 42 -4.08 -5.11 -3.43
C PRO A 42 -2.74 -4.41 -3.61
N ARG A 43 -2.03 -4.74 -4.69
CA ARG A 43 -0.66 -4.26 -4.91
C ARG A 43 -0.57 -2.98 -5.73
N THR A 44 -1.70 -2.49 -6.24
CA THR A 44 -1.76 -1.27 -7.05
C THR A 44 -2.91 -0.40 -6.62
N LYS A 45 -2.80 0.89 -6.88
CA LYS A 45 -3.90 1.84 -6.63
C LYS A 45 -5.13 1.51 -7.48
N ASP A 46 -4.93 1.03 -8.71
CA ASP A 46 -6.02 0.63 -9.58
C ASP A 46 -6.85 -0.49 -8.98
N ALA A 47 -6.21 -1.48 -8.34
CA ALA A 47 -6.92 -2.56 -7.67
C ALA A 47 -7.81 -2.02 -6.53
N TYR A 48 -7.30 -1.06 -5.74
CA TYR A 48 -8.09 -0.40 -4.71
C TYR A 48 -9.28 0.37 -5.29
N ARG A 49 -9.05 1.08 -6.39
CA ARG A 49 -10.13 1.82 -7.07
C ARG A 49 -11.23 0.90 -7.57
N LYS A 50 -10.88 -0.24 -8.15
CA LYS A 50 -11.86 -1.23 -8.62
C LYS A 50 -12.69 -1.78 -7.48
N ILE A 51 -12.07 -2.07 -6.35
CA ILE A 51 -12.76 -2.55 -5.16
C ILE A 51 -13.69 -1.46 -4.62
N ALA A 52 -13.21 -0.23 -4.52
CA ALA A 52 -13.99 0.92 -4.06
C ALA A 52 -15.21 1.16 -4.96
N GLU A 53 -15.03 1.12 -6.28
CA GLU A 53 -16.12 1.25 -7.25
C GLU A 53 -17.15 0.14 -7.09
N TYR A 54 -16.68 -1.08 -6.91
CA TYR A 54 -17.59 -2.22 -6.74
C TYR A 54 -18.46 -2.06 -5.51
N PHE A 55 -17.88 -1.69 -4.38
CA PHE A 55 -18.61 -1.47 -3.14
C PHE A 55 -19.29 -0.09 -3.06
N LYS A 56 -19.01 0.81 -4.01
CA LYS A 56 -19.51 2.19 -4.02
C LYS A 56 -19.13 2.95 -2.76
N VAL A 57 -17.88 2.82 -2.37
CA VAL A 57 -17.29 3.55 -1.24
C VAL A 57 -16.14 4.42 -1.75
N ASP A 58 -15.74 5.41 -0.95
CA ASP A 58 -14.60 6.24 -1.27
C ASP A 58 -13.31 5.41 -1.22
N VAL A 59 -12.45 5.57 -2.23
CA VAL A 59 -11.17 4.85 -2.26
C VAL A 59 -10.31 5.18 -1.03
N ASN A 60 -10.40 6.40 -0.50
CA ASN A 60 -9.65 6.82 0.68
C ASN A 60 -10.11 6.11 1.96
N TYR A 61 -11.33 5.59 1.97
CA TYR A 61 -11.79 4.74 3.07
C TYR A 61 -11.02 3.43 3.10
N LEU A 62 -10.75 2.84 1.94
CA LEU A 62 -10.02 1.57 1.83
C LEU A 62 -8.51 1.76 1.86
N LEU A 63 -8.03 2.81 1.23
CA LEU A 63 -6.61 3.09 1.06
C LEU A 63 -6.21 4.29 1.92
N THR A 64 -5.77 4.02 3.14
CA THR A 64 -5.28 5.07 4.05
C THR A 64 -3.91 5.58 3.58
N GLU A 65 -3.45 6.71 4.14
CA GLU A 65 -2.15 7.29 3.77
C GLU A 65 -0.99 6.31 3.97
N ASP A 66 -1.01 5.56 5.08
CA ASP A 66 0.03 4.57 5.36
C ASP A 66 -0.03 3.40 4.37
N GLU A 67 -1.24 2.93 4.06
CA GLU A 67 -1.43 1.88 3.06
C GLU A 67 -1.02 2.36 1.68
N GLU A 68 -1.31 3.60 1.34
CA GLU A 68 -0.88 4.21 0.08
C GLU A 68 0.65 4.20 -0.05
N PHE A 69 1.35 4.53 1.02
CA PHE A 69 2.81 4.49 1.04
C PHE A 69 3.33 3.08 0.75
N VAL A 70 2.75 2.07 1.39
CA VAL A 70 3.12 0.66 1.17
C VAL A 70 2.82 0.24 -0.27
N VAL A 71 1.67 0.64 -0.82
CA VAL A 71 1.29 0.33 -2.20
C VAL A 71 2.24 0.97 -3.20
N GLN A 72 2.62 2.24 -2.98
CA GLN A 72 3.61 2.90 -3.82
C GLN A 72 4.97 2.18 -3.77
N ALA A 73 5.38 1.74 -2.59
CA ALA A 73 6.60 0.96 -2.44
C ALA A 73 6.53 -0.37 -3.20
N SER A 74 5.36 -1.01 -3.19
CA SER A 74 5.12 -2.23 -3.96
C SER A 74 5.24 -1.99 -5.46
N GLU A 75 4.64 -0.92 -5.95
CA GLU A 75 4.65 -0.58 -7.38
C GLU A 75 6.06 -0.27 -7.89
N GLN A 76 6.87 0.39 -7.07
CA GLN A 76 8.21 0.83 -7.48
C GLN A 76 9.30 -0.21 -7.20
N TYR A 77 9.21 -0.94 -6.10
CA TYR A 77 10.28 -1.79 -5.60
C TYR A 77 9.86 -3.22 -5.25
N GLY A 78 8.60 -3.59 -5.52
CA GLY A 78 8.11 -4.95 -5.29
C GLY A 78 8.06 -5.35 -3.82
N SER A 79 8.19 -6.65 -3.56
CA SER A 79 8.05 -7.21 -2.20
C SER A 79 9.03 -6.63 -1.19
N ARG A 80 10.24 -6.32 -1.63
CA ARG A 80 11.27 -5.73 -0.77
C ARG A 80 10.86 -4.35 -0.29
N GLY A 81 10.30 -3.54 -1.21
CA GLY A 81 9.77 -2.23 -0.89
C GLY A 81 8.62 -2.30 0.10
N VAL A 82 7.72 -3.26 -0.08
CA VAL A 82 6.60 -3.49 0.84
C VAL A 82 7.10 -3.76 2.26
N LYS A 83 8.05 -4.66 2.40
CA LYS A 83 8.62 -5.00 3.71
C LYS A 83 9.25 -3.79 4.38
N GLN A 84 10.05 -3.05 3.63
CA GLN A 84 10.74 -1.87 4.16
C GLN A 84 9.75 -0.77 4.57
N ALA A 85 8.72 -0.54 3.75
CA ALA A 85 7.70 0.46 4.05
C ALA A 85 6.89 0.08 5.30
N LYS A 86 6.51 -1.19 5.43
CA LYS A 86 5.80 -1.69 6.61
C LYS A 86 6.65 -1.58 7.87
N ASP A 87 7.92 -1.95 7.80
CA ASP A 87 8.86 -1.86 8.92
C ASP A 87 9.01 -0.41 9.37
N LEU A 88 9.07 0.53 8.42
CA LEU A 88 9.15 1.96 8.74
C LEU A 88 7.92 2.45 9.48
N ILE A 89 6.74 2.12 8.98
CA ILE A 89 5.46 2.52 9.60
C ILE A 89 5.35 1.93 11.01
N GLU A 90 5.66 0.65 11.17
CA GLU A 90 5.60 -0.03 12.46
C GLU A 90 6.58 0.58 13.46
N GLY A 91 7.81 0.86 13.02
CA GLY A 91 8.83 1.49 13.87
C GLY A 91 8.40 2.89 14.32
N MET A 92 7.81 3.66 13.43
CA MET A 92 7.35 5.02 13.77
C MET A 92 6.15 4.98 14.71
N SER A 93 5.21 4.05 14.49
CA SER A 93 4.07 3.87 15.39
C SER A 93 4.53 3.54 16.81
N GLY A 94 5.56 2.71 16.94
CA GLY A 94 6.18 2.38 18.22
C GLY A 94 6.78 3.59 18.91
N LEU A 95 7.46 4.45 18.16
CA LEU A 95 8.06 5.69 18.69
C LEU A 95 6.99 6.68 19.15
N PHE A 96 5.87 6.74 18.47
CA PHE A 96 4.80 7.69 18.80
C PHE A 96 3.91 7.21 19.95
N ALA A 97 3.90 5.93 20.27
CA ALA A 97 2.98 5.34 21.24
C ALA A 97 3.12 5.91 22.65
N GLY A 98 4.31 6.34 23.05
CA GLY A 98 4.54 6.96 24.35
C GLY A 98 4.77 8.46 24.27
N GLY A 99 4.50 9.06 23.12
CA GLY A 99 4.93 10.41 22.82
C GLY A 99 3.99 11.53 23.27
N THR A 100 4.54 12.72 23.31
CA THR A 100 3.82 13.95 23.62
C THR A 100 3.45 14.75 22.37
N LEU A 101 3.70 14.19 21.19
CA LEU A 101 3.42 14.85 19.93
C LEU A 101 1.92 14.85 19.62
N SER A 102 1.44 15.97 19.09
CA SER A 102 0.07 16.06 18.59
C SER A 102 -0.08 15.16 17.36
N GLU A 103 -1.33 14.81 17.00
CA GLU A 103 -1.59 14.01 15.78
C GLU A 103 -1.07 14.73 14.53
N GLN A 104 -1.20 16.05 14.49
CA GLN A 104 -0.70 16.85 13.38
C GLN A 104 0.83 16.76 13.25
N ASP A 105 1.54 16.79 14.37
CA ASP A 105 2.99 16.67 14.38
C ASP A 105 3.45 15.26 14.00
N LYS A 106 2.71 14.23 14.44
CA LYS A 106 2.97 12.85 14.04
C LYS A 106 2.85 12.68 12.54
N ASP A 107 1.80 13.23 11.93
CA ASP A 107 1.58 13.18 10.48
C ASP A 107 2.71 13.88 9.73
N ALA A 108 3.15 15.03 10.20
CA ALA A 108 4.25 15.78 9.58
C ALA A 108 5.56 14.99 9.63
N VAL A 109 5.86 14.37 10.76
CA VAL A 109 7.07 13.54 10.92
C VAL A 109 7.00 12.32 10.03
N MET A 110 5.85 11.64 9.99
CA MET A 110 5.66 10.46 9.14
C MET A 110 5.87 10.81 7.66
N LYS A 111 5.30 11.93 7.21
CA LYS A 111 5.46 12.38 5.83
C LYS A 111 6.92 12.68 5.49
N ALA A 112 7.62 13.36 6.40
CA ALA A 112 9.04 13.67 6.20
C ALA A 112 9.87 12.39 6.09
N LEU A 113 9.57 11.37 6.89
CA LEU A 113 10.27 10.09 6.83
C LEU A 113 9.98 9.31 5.55
N GLN A 114 8.74 9.37 5.07
CA GLN A 114 8.38 8.78 3.78
C GLN A 114 9.17 9.45 2.65
N ASP A 115 9.27 10.77 2.65
CA ASP A 115 10.04 11.52 1.66
C ASP A 115 11.52 11.13 1.69
N ILE A 116 12.09 11.00 2.89
CA ILE A 116 13.47 10.53 3.07
C ILE A 116 13.64 9.11 2.54
N TYR A 117 12.67 8.24 2.78
CA TYR A 117 12.69 6.87 2.26
C TYR A 117 12.77 6.86 0.73
N TRP A 118 11.92 7.63 0.05
CA TRP A 118 11.93 7.69 -1.41
C TRP A 118 13.25 8.22 -1.95
N GLU A 119 13.77 9.27 -1.35
CA GLU A 119 15.03 9.87 -1.74
C GLU A 119 16.20 8.89 -1.54
N SER A 120 16.23 8.19 -0.41
CA SER A 120 17.25 7.20 -0.10
C SER A 120 17.21 6.02 -1.09
N LYS A 121 16.00 5.55 -1.43
CA LYS A 121 15.82 4.48 -2.42
C LYS A 121 16.30 4.89 -3.80
N ALA A 122 15.97 6.09 -4.23
CA ALA A 122 16.40 6.60 -5.53
C ALA A 122 17.93 6.66 -5.62
N ARG A 123 18.60 7.15 -4.57
CA ARG A 123 20.07 7.20 -4.51
C ARG A 123 20.68 5.81 -4.52
N ASN A 124 20.09 4.85 -3.81
CA ASN A 124 20.59 3.48 -3.77
C ASN A 124 20.47 2.78 -5.12
N VAL A 125 19.36 2.99 -5.83
CA VAL A 125 19.16 2.44 -7.17
C VAL A 125 20.22 3.00 -8.12
N GLU A 126 20.44 4.32 -8.09
CA GLU A 126 21.46 4.96 -8.92
C GLU A 126 22.86 4.45 -8.60
N LYS A 127 23.20 4.34 -7.32
CA LYS A 127 24.55 3.95 -6.86
C LYS A 127 24.89 2.49 -7.13
N TYR A 128 23.94 1.57 -6.91
CA TYR A 128 24.22 0.13 -6.93
C TYR A 128 23.73 -0.59 -8.20
N THR A 129 23.00 0.06 -9.08
CA THR A 129 22.60 -0.55 -10.34
C THR A 129 23.79 -0.64 -11.26
N PRO A 130 24.13 -1.85 -11.78
CA PRO A 130 25.23 -1.96 -12.76
C PRO A 130 25.00 -1.04 -13.95
N LYS A 131 26.06 -0.46 -14.46
CA LYS A 131 26.02 0.53 -15.55
C LYS A 131 25.23 0.05 -16.77
N LYS A 132 25.32 -1.24 -17.10
CA LYS A 132 24.60 -1.88 -18.22
C LYS A 132 23.07 -1.93 -18.05
N TYR A 133 22.56 -1.75 -16.82
CA TYR A 133 21.13 -1.77 -16.52
C TYR A 133 20.57 -0.40 -16.18
N LYS A 134 21.41 0.62 -16.06
CA LYS A 134 20.95 1.99 -15.82
C LYS A 134 20.33 2.55 -17.08
N LYS A 135 19.15 3.17 -16.96
CA LYS A 135 18.55 3.91 -18.04
C LYS A 135 19.32 5.22 -18.21
N THR A 136 19.69 5.54 -19.43
CA THR A 136 20.26 6.82 -19.79
C THR A 136 19.12 7.76 -20.23
N GLU A 137 19.40 9.05 -20.35
CA GLU A 137 18.42 10.01 -20.88
C GLU A 137 17.96 9.61 -22.28
N THR A 138 18.85 9.04 -23.09
CA THR A 138 18.53 8.55 -24.43
C THR A 138 17.55 7.39 -24.38
N ASP A 139 17.71 6.47 -23.44
CA ASP A 139 16.81 5.33 -23.27
C ASP A 139 15.43 5.79 -22.78
N ALA A 140 15.37 6.86 -21.99
CA ALA A 140 14.13 7.42 -21.48
C ALA A 140 13.27 8.09 -22.56
N GLU A 141 13.87 8.51 -23.68
CA GLU A 141 13.17 9.14 -24.80
C GLU A 141 12.60 8.13 -25.80
N GLU A 142 13.03 6.87 -25.73
CA GLU A 142 12.53 5.79 -26.56
C GLU A 142 11.28 5.15 -25.94
#